data_f449ba37c659366d2024161465f3ab9e
#
_entry.id   f449ba37c659366d2024161465f3ab9e
#
_cell.length_a   1.000
_cell.length_b   1.000
_cell.length_c   1.000
_cell.angle_alpha   90.00
_cell.angle_beta   90.00
_cell.angle_gamma   90.00
#
_symmetry.space_group_name_H-M   'P 1'
#
loop_
_entity.id
_entity.type
_entity.pdbx_description
1 polymer ?
#
loop_
_entity_poly.entity_id
_entity_poly.type
_entity_poly.pdbx_seq_one_letter_code
_entity_poly.pdbx_strand_id
1 'polypeptide(L)'
;TMVIERLGKYHRTLTSGINIILPIFDQPRRMEWRYVHTGVDGKTYIRRTTITRIDLRETVYDFPKQNVITRDNVVTEINALIYFQIIDPKKVVYEIANLPDAIEKLTQTTLRSVIGGMDLDETLSSRDAINNKLRKILDEASDKWGVKVNRVELQDINPPREIRDAMEKQMRAERDRRANVLEAEGLKAAKILEAEGIKSAEVTKAEGYKASKILVAEGEAEAKIKIAQAEAEAINLITKSITTSGGNPSNYLIAMKYIDAWKDMVSGKDNKVVYIPYEAAGVLSSLGGIKSMFEELKK
;
A
#
# COMPACT_ATOMS: atom_id res chain seq x y z
N THR A 1 40.50 29.31 16.96
CA THR A 1 40.86 29.55 18.33
C THR A 1 42.36 29.26 18.56
N MET A 2 43.00 29.88 19.52
CA MET A 2 44.42 29.64 19.87
C MET A 2 44.58 29.51 21.39
N VAL A 3 45.38 28.58 21.84
CA VAL A 3 45.72 28.41 23.25
C VAL A 3 47.03 29.11 23.54
N ILE A 4 47.03 30.00 24.53
CA ILE A 4 48.23 30.77 24.91
C ILE A 4 48.76 30.29 26.24
N GLU A 5 50.04 30.04 26.24
CA GLU A 5 50.86 29.74 27.42
C GLU A 5 51.67 30.96 27.83
N ARG A 6 51.71 31.23 29.13
CA ARG A 6 52.61 32.23 29.75
C ARG A 6 53.63 31.51 30.64
N LEU A 7 54.86 31.63 30.28
CA LEU A 7 55.98 30.92 30.98
C LEU A 7 55.72 29.44 31.18
N GLY A 8 55.17 28.78 30.14
CA GLY A 8 54.89 27.33 30.14
C GLY A 8 53.59 26.91 30.85
N LYS A 9 52.80 27.84 31.39
CA LYS A 9 51.53 27.55 32.02
C LYS A 9 50.38 28.07 31.15
N TYR A 10 49.27 27.29 31.08
CA TYR A 10 48.06 27.75 30.43
C TYR A 10 47.63 29.13 31.01
N HIS A 11 47.47 30.11 30.17
CA HIS A 11 47.02 31.43 30.54
C HIS A 11 45.57 31.69 30.10
N ARG A 12 45.29 31.59 28.80
CA ARG A 12 43.94 31.82 28.25
C ARG A 12 43.80 31.21 26.86
N THR A 13 42.56 31.08 26.43
CA THR A 13 42.21 30.69 25.06
C THR A 13 41.72 31.91 24.30
N LEU A 14 42.37 32.25 23.18
CA LEU A 14 41.97 33.35 22.31
C LEU A 14 40.85 32.89 21.38
N THR A 15 39.74 33.62 21.41
CA THR A 15 38.64 33.49 20.46
C THR A 15 38.77 34.47 19.30
N SER A 16 37.82 34.47 18.36
CA SER A 16 37.77 35.45 17.27
C SER A 16 37.65 36.88 17.81
N GLY A 17 38.34 37.80 17.21
CA GLY A 17 38.38 39.21 17.58
C GLY A 17 39.81 39.74 17.80
N ILE A 18 39.94 41.01 18.28
CA ILE A 18 41.23 41.65 18.58
C ILE A 18 41.71 41.11 19.93
N ASN A 19 42.89 40.51 19.93
CA ASN A 19 43.51 39.98 21.13
C ASN A 19 44.92 40.57 21.28
N ILE A 20 45.25 41.08 22.44
CA ILE A 20 46.57 41.64 22.76
C ILE A 20 47.37 40.52 23.42
N ILE A 21 48.56 40.25 22.91
CA ILE A 21 49.49 39.24 23.39
C ILE A 21 50.83 39.93 23.78
N LEU A 22 51.40 39.55 24.91
CA LEU A 22 52.70 40.02 25.31
C LEU A 22 53.79 39.13 24.68
N PRO A 23 54.51 39.58 23.64
CA PRO A 23 55.33 38.68 22.78
C PRO A 23 56.48 38.00 23.48
N ILE A 24 56.92 38.48 24.62
CA ILE A 24 58.06 37.89 25.39
C ILE A 24 57.53 36.80 26.33
N PHE A 25 56.37 36.97 26.91
CA PHE A 25 55.83 36.08 27.95
C PHE A 25 54.79 35.10 27.42
N ASP A 26 54.02 35.53 26.43
CA ASP A 26 52.89 34.76 25.87
C ASP A 26 53.30 34.07 24.59
N GLN A 27 53.24 32.74 24.59
CA GLN A 27 53.55 31.94 23.42
C GLN A 27 52.35 31.10 23.03
N PRO A 28 51.98 31.04 21.72
CA PRO A 28 50.95 30.10 21.27
C PRO A 28 51.45 28.65 21.40
N ARG A 29 50.65 27.81 22.05
CA ARG A 29 50.96 26.40 22.17
C ARG A 29 50.90 25.74 20.80
N ARG A 30 51.94 25.04 20.48
CA ARG A 30 52.05 24.25 19.24
C ARG A 30 51.51 22.84 19.48
N MET A 31 50.68 22.32 18.57
CA MET A 31 50.19 20.95 18.60
C MET A 31 50.48 20.26 17.24
N GLU A 32 50.76 19.01 17.31
CA GLU A 32 50.89 18.18 16.10
C GLU A 32 49.51 17.86 15.54
N TRP A 33 49.35 18.08 14.25
CA TRP A 33 48.17 17.74 13.53
C TRP A 33 48.48 16.91 12.30
N ARG A 34 47.65 15.89 12.07
CA ARG A 34 47.80 14.98 10.96
C ARG A 34 46.67 15.19 9.96
N TYR A 35 47.05 15.52 8.73
CA TYR A 35 46.12 15.55 7.62
C TYR A 35 46.26 14.28 6.79
N VAL A 36 45.15 13.66 6.45
CA VAL A 36 45.10 12.49 5.58
C VAL A 36 44.50 12.97 4.26
N HIS A 37 45.25 12.84 3.18
CA HIS A 37 44.76 13.16 1.84
C HIS A 37 44.88 11.93 0.97
N THR A 38 43.80 11.53 0.35
CA THR A 38 43.80 10.52 -0.71
C THR A 38 44.14 11.20 -2.03
N GLY A 39 45.31 10.86 -2.60
CA GLY A 39 45.72 11.39 -3.89
C GLY A 39 44.87 10.86 -5.05
N VAL A 40 45.03 11.48 -6.23
CA VAL A 40 44.37 11.05 -7.48
C VAL A 40 44.71 9.59 -7.83
N ASP A 41 45.88 9.13 -7.39
CA ASP A 41 46.35 7.76 -7.60
C ASP A 41 45.74 6.73 -6.62
N GLY A 42 44.75 7.11 -5.81
CA GLY A 42 44.15 6.24 -4.78
C GLY A 42 45.07 5.94 -3.59
N LYS A 43 46.28 6.54 -3.53
CA LYS A 43 47.20 6.37 -2.43
C LYS A 43 46.94 7.40 -1.34
N THR A 44 46.95 6.95 -0.08
CA THR A 44 46.75 7.81 1.07
C THR A 44 48.08 8.43 1.50
N TYR A 45 48.12 9.76 1.45
CA TYR A 45 49.31 10.53 1.90
C TYR A 45 49.04 11.11 3.28
N ILE A 46 49.95 10.87 4.19
CA ILE A 46 49.87 11.38 5.56
C ILE A 46 50.84 12.56 5.69
N ARG A 47 50.30 13.76 5.94
CA ARG A 47 51.08 14.97 6.21
C ARG A 47 50.96 15.34 7.67
N ARG A 48 52.07 15.28 8.41
CA ARG A 48 52.17 15.84 9.77
C ARG A 48 52.57 17.29 9.69
N THR A 49 51.83 18.15 10.39
CA THR A 49 52.07 19.58 10.43
C THR A 49 51.86 20.09 11.86
N THR A 50 52.69 21.00 12.29
CA THR A 50 52.51 21.68 13.58
C THR A 50 51.58 22.87 13.39
N ILE A 51 50.45 22.88 14.10
CA ILE A 51 49.50 23.96 14.08
C ILE A 51 49.45 24.69 15.43
N THR A 52 49.12 25.98 15.37
CA THR A 52 48.88 26.83 16.55
C THR A 52 47.42 27.28 16.63
N ARG A 53 46.70 27.15 15.52
CA ARG A 53 45.27 27.50 15.42
C ARG A 53 44.44 26.24 15.41
N ILE A 54 43.46 26.20 16.30
CA ILE A 54 42.50 25.09 16.43
C ILE A 54 41.20 25.52 15.76
N ASP A 55 40.74 24.74 14.81
CA ASP A 55 39.41 24.92 14.18
C ASP A 55 38.35 24.25 15.06
N LEU A 56 37.29 25.01 15.38
CA LEU A 56 36.17 24.52 16.20
C LEU A 56 34.99 24.05 15.35
N ARG A 57 35.12 24.12 14.02
CA ARG A 57 34.09 23.59 13.11
C ARG A 57 34.13 22.07 13.12
N GLU A 58 33.03 21.46 12.75
CA GLU A 58 32.97 20.03 12.56
C GLU A 58 33.99 19.58 11.49
N THR A 59 34.73 18.56 11.80
CA THR A 59 35.78 18.00 10.94
C THR A 59 35.44 16.57 10.64
N VAL A 60 35.58 16.19 9.37
CA VAL A 60 35.43 14.80 8.92
C VAL A 60 36.81 14.16 8.86
N TYR A 61 36.92 12.97 9.42
CA TYR A 61 38.14 12.18 9.36
C TYR A 61 37.84 10.82 8.73
N ASP A 62 38.53 10.53 7.61
CA ASP A 62 38.45 9.26 6.90
C ASP A 62 39.52 8.32 7.39
N PHE A 63 39.13 7.13 7.84
CA PHE A 63 40.03 6.13 8.36
C PHE A 63 40.46 5.19 7.24
N PRO A 64 41.76 4.80 7.24
CA PRO A 64 42.22 3.79 6.30
C PRO A 64 41.50 2.46 6.57
N LYS A 65 41.30 1.73 5.49
CA LYS A 65 40.75 0.38 5.54
C LYS A 65 41.52 -0.52 6.48
N GLN A 66 40.79 -1.31 7.26
CA GLN A 66 41.41 -2.29 8.16
C GLN A 66 40.71 -3.64 8.06
N ASN A 67 41.48 -4.70 8.27
CA ASN A 67 40.91 -6.04 8.34
C ASN A 67 40.38 -6.32 9.74
N VAL A 68 39.16 -6.80 9.80
CA VAL A 68 38.48 -7.23 11.03
C VAL A 68 37.91 -8.62 10.80
N ILE A 69 37.94 -9.44 11.84
CA ILE A 69 37.39 -10.80 11.83
C ILE A 69 36.01 -10.72 12.50
N THR A 70 34.98 -11.16 11.81
CA THR A 70 33.62 -11.27 12.33
C THR A 70 33.45 -12.49 13.24
N ARG A 71 32.33 -12.61 13.95
CA ARG A 71 32.06 -13.73 14.87
C ARG A 71 32.06 -15.09 14.14
N ASP A 72 31.56 -15.12 12.89
CA ASP A 72 31.55 -16.27 11.98
C ASP A 72 32.88 -16.52 11.27
N ASN A 73 34.00 -15.90 11.78
CA ASN A 73 35.37 -16.07 11.36
C ASN A 73 35.67 -15.64 9.92
N VAL A 74 34.92 -14.68 9.38
CA VAL A 74 35.21 -14.08 8.08
C VAL A 74 36.09 -12.84 8.23
N VAL A 75 37.19 -12.80 7.49
CA VAL A 75 38.06 -11.61 7.42
C VAL A 75 37.45 -10.58 6.50
N THR A 76 37.05 -9.46 7.04
CA THR A 76 36.36 -8.39 6.26
C THR A 76 37.19 -7.11 6.32
N GLU A 77 37.36 -6.45 5.17
CA GLU A 77 38.01 -5.13 5.07
C GLU A 77 36.93 -4.05 5.27
N ILE A 78 37.11 -3.20 6.29
CA ILE A 78 36.14 -2.17 6.68
C ILE A 78 36.83 -0.83 6.85
N ASN A 79 36.18 0.25 6.41
CA ASN A 79 36.56 1.63 6.70
C ASN A 79 35.34 2.42 7.23
N ALA A 80 35.63 3.54 7.92
CA ALA A 80 34.62 4.39 8.51
C ALA A 80 35.00 5.87 8.42
N LEU A 81 33.98 6.71 8.41
CA LEU A 81 34.08 8.16 8.55
C LEU A 81 33.63 8.57 9.95
N ILE A 82 34.36 9.52 10.55
CA ILE A 82 33.95 10.12 11.81
C ILE A 82 33.79 11.63 11.62
N TYR A 83 32.67 12.11 12.10
CA TYR A 83 32.36 13.54 12.21
C TYR A 83 32.54 13.94 13.66
N PHE A 84 33.53 14.77 13.93
CA PHE A 84 33.80 15.25 15.28
C PHE A 84 34.02 16.76 15.32
N GLN A 85 33.78 17.32 16.46
CA GLN A 85 33.95 18.75 16.72
C GLN A 85 34.71 18.96 18.02
N ILE A 86 35.67 19.91 18.01
CA ILE A 86 36.38 20.32 19.21
C ILE A 86 35.51 21.30 19.99
N ILE A 87 35.17 20.94 21.24
CA ILE A 87 34.38 21.77 22.14
C ILE A 87 35.30 22.53 23.08
N ASP A 88 36.27 21.84 23.66
CA ASP A 88 37.22 22.45 24.61
C ASP A 88 38.67 22.42 24.07
N PRO A 89 39.14 23.54 23.47
CA PRO A 89 40.51 23.63 22.95
C PRO A 89 41.58 23.41 23.99
N LYS A 90 41.34 23.74 25.26
CA LYS A 90 42.27 23.54 26.36
C LYS A 90 42.51 22.03 26.58
N LYS A 91 41.45 21.27 26.69
CA LYS A 91 41.57 19.79 26.86
C LYS A 91 42.28 19.14 25.69
N VAL A 92 41.96 19.52 24.44
CA VAL A 92 42.62 18.98 23.24
C VAL A 92 44.13 19.18 23.25
N VAL A 93 44.61 20.27 23.84
CA VAL A 93 46.06 20.59 23.86
C VAL A 93 46.79 19.94 25.02
N TYR A 94 46.15 19.77 26.18
CA TYR A 94 46.80 19.29 27.38
C TYR A 94 46.50 17.86 27.76
N GLU A 95 45.32 17.32 27.38
CA GLU A 95 44.96 15.97 27.76
C GLU A 95 45.41 14.92 26.74
N ILE A 96 45.76 15.36 25.49
CA ILE A 96 46.21 14.42 24.46
C ILE A 96 47.29 15.02 23.57
N ALA A 97 48.31 14.27 23.26
CA ALA A 97 49.44 14.75 22.46
C ALA A 97 49.10 14.86 20.97
N ASN A 98 48.36 13.89 20.42
CA ASN A 98 47.99 13.85 19.01
C ASN A 98 46.52 13.36 18.89
N LEU A 99 45.60 14.28 18.79
CA LEU A 99 44.17 14.00 18.73
C LEU A 99 43.81 13.13 17.53
N PRO A 100 44.23 13.42 16.27
CA PRO A 100 43.83 12.60 15.13
C PRO A 100 44.30 11.12 15.27
N ASP A 101 45.53 10.90 15.70
CA ASP A 101 46.08 9.54 15.90
C ASP A 101 45.32 8.80 17.01
N ALA A 102 44.96 9.49 18.09
CA ALA A 102 44.22 8.88 19.19
C ALA A 102 42.80 8.50 18.80
N ILE A 103 42.08 9.39 18.12
CA ILE A 103 40.74 9.08 17.59
C ILE A 103 40.81 7.92 16.61
N GLU A 104 41.80 7.89 15.71
CA GLU A 104 41.98 6.78 14.79
C GLU A 104 42.17 5.44 15.52
N LYS A 105 43.10 5.38 16.48
CA LYS A 105 43.38 4.13 17.23
C LYS A 105 42.17 3.70 18.07
N LEU A 106 41.50 4.64 18.70
CA LEU A 106 40.31 4.35 19.45
C LEU A 106 39.21 3.77 18.53
N THR A 107 38.99 4.39 17.36
CA THR A 107 38.01 3.93 16.39
C THR A 107 38.37 2.55 15.85
N GLN A 108 39.62 2.34 15.48
CA GLN A 108 40.10 1.02 14.99
C GLN A 108 39.82 -0.09 16.00
N THR A 109 40.14 0.15 17.28
CA THR A 109 39.93 -0.84 18.34
C THR A 109 38.46 -1.06 18.65
N THR A 110 37.67 0.00 18.70
CA THR A 110 36.23 -0.07 18.94
C THR A 110 35.51 -0.78 17.79
N LEU A 111 35.86 -0.43 16.56
CA LEU A 111 35.31 -1.06 15.36
C LEU A 111 35.58 -2.57 15.36
N ARG A 112 36.83 -2.95 15.65
CA ARG A 112 37.21 -4.37 15.76
C ARG A 112 36.39 -5.09 16.84
N SER A 113 36.18 -4.47 17.98
CA SER A 113 35.39 -5.05 19.08
C SER A 113 33.92 -5.21 18.73
N VAL A 114 33.34 -4.20 18.09
CA VAL A 114 31.92 -4.22 17.72
C VAL A 114 31.64 -5.24 16.63
N ILE A 115 32.42 -5.21 15.55
CA ILE A 115 32.27 -6.13 14.40
C ILE A 115 32.63 -7.56 14.78
N GLY A 116 33.68 -7.77 15.61
CA GLY A 116 34.07 -9.09 16.09
C GLY A 116 33.02 -9.81 16.95
N GLY A 117 32.03 -9.07 17.44
CA GLY A 117 30.85 -9.63 18.16
C GLY A 117 29.64 -9.92 17.28
N MET A 118 29.70 -9.65 15.97
CA MET A 118 28.58 -9.76 15.03
C MET A 118 28.94 -10.70 13.86
N ASP A 119 27.92 -11.35 13.29
CA ASP A 119 28.10 -12.13 12.08
C ASP A 119 28.19 -11.21 10.85
N LEU A 120 28.71 -11.71 9.74
CA LEU A 120 28.87 -10.93 8.53
C LEU A 120 27.53 -10.41 8.00
N ASP A 121 26.50 -11.25 7.97
CA ASP A 121 25.16 -10.87 7.52
C ASP A 121 24.54 -9.78 8.43
N GLU A 122 24.73 -9.89 9.73
CA GLU A 122 24.31 -8.90 10.71
C GLU A 122 25.05 -7.57 10.51
N THR A 123 26.35 -7.63 10.24
CA THR A 123 27.19 -6.45 9.97
C THR A 123 26.73 -5.71 8.71
N LEU A 124 26.32 -6.43 7.67
CA LEU A 124 25.84 -5.83 6.43
C LEU A 124 24.43 -5.22 6.56
N SER A 125 23.55 -5.86 7.32
CA SER A 125 22.15 -5.46 7.47
C SER A 125 21.89 -4.41 8.54
N SER A 126 22.75 -4.35 9.60
CA SER A 126 22.52 -3.53 10.79
C SER A 126 23.49 -2.35 10.91
N ARG A 127 23.83 -1.71 9.79
CA ARG A 127 24.79 -0.58 9.76
C ARG A 127 24.43 0.55 10.73
N ASP A 128 23.16 0.92 10.81
CA ASP A 128 22.69 1.99 11.69
C ASP A 128 22.90 1.65 13.18
N ALA A 129 22.68 0.41 13.56
CA ALA A 129 22.91 -0.05 14.94
C ALA A 129 24.42 0.00 15.28
N ILE A 130 25.27 -0.40 14.34
CA ILE A 130 26.73 -0.34 14.48
C ILE A 130 27.19 1.12 14.59
N ASN A 131 26.74 2.00 13.70
CA ASN A 131 27.07 3.42 13.68
C ASN A 131 26.71 4.09 15.02
N ASN A 132 25.51 3.82 15.54
CA ASN A 132 25.05 4.34 16.82
C ASN A 132 25.89 3.79 18.00
N LYS A 133 26.22 2.51 18.00
CA LYS A 133 27.05 1.88 19.04
C LYS A 133 28.47 2.44 19.03
N LEU A 134 29.06 2.57 17.85
CA LEU A 134 30.38 3.19 17.67
C LEU A 134 30.35 4.64 18.15
N ARG A 135 29.39 5.45 17.71
CA ARG A 135 29.26 6.84 18.12
C ARG A 135 29.21 6.98 19.63
N LYS A 136 28.39 6.17 20.32
CA LYS A 136 28.25 6.23 21.78
C LYS A 136 29.58 5.97 22.49
N ILE A 137 30.26 4.88 22.11
CA ILE A 137 31.55 4.50 22.74
C ILE A 137 32.62 5.54 22.46
N LEU A 138 32.69 6.05 21.23
CA LEU A 138 33.69 7.04 20.83
C LEU A 138 33.44 8.40 21.50
N ASP A 139 32.19 8.83 21.61
CA ASP A 139 31.80 10.08 22.26
C ASP A 139 32.15 10.05 23.77
N GLU A 140 31.79 8.98 24.47
CA GLU A 140 32.14 8.76 25.88
C GLU A 140 33.67 8.79 26.13
N ALA A 141 34.44 8.16 25.23
CA ALA A 141 35.90 8.10 25.37
C ALA A 141 36.57 9.44 25.01
N SER A 142 36.08 10.17 24.03
CA SER A 142 36.64 11.43 23.53
C SER A 142 36.27 12.67 24.36
N ASP A 143 35.23 12.59 25.20
CA ASP A 143 34.81 13.70 26.08
C ASP A 143 35.94 14.19 27.00
N LYS A 144 36.79 13.26 27.48
CA LYS A 144 38.00 13.61 28.28
C LYS A 144 38.94 14.52 27.53
N TRP A 145 39.00 14.41 26.23
CA TRP A 145 39.89 15.21 25.35
C TRP A 145 39.21 16.52 24.89
N GLY A 146 37.94 16.78 25.31
CA GLY A 146 37.20 17.98 24.91
C GLY A 146 36.71 17.91 23.45
N VAL A 147 36.47 16.73 22.96
CA VAL A 147 35.99 16.46 21.59
C VAL A 147 34.63 15.75 21.66
N LYS A 148 33.71 16.19 20.82
CA LYS A 148 32.41 15.55 20.66
C LYS A 148 32.36 14.83 19.33
N VAL A 149 31.98 13.55 19.37
CA VAL A 149 31.73 12.76 18.19
C VAL A 149 30.24 12.86 17.84
N ASN A 150 29.94 13.60 16.77
CA ASN A 150 28.57 13.83 16.33
C ASN A 150 28.01 12.61 15.58
N ARG A 151 28.83 12.03 14.68
CA ARG A 151 28.40 10.95 13.79
C ARG A 151 29.57 10.03 13.45
N VAL A 152 29.24 8.76 13.27
CA VAL A 152 30.14 7.73 12.75
C VAL A 152 29.41 7.01 11.63
N GLU A 153 30.08 6.79 10.51
CA GLU A 153 29.51 6.10 9.37
C GLU A 153 30.47 5.04 8.84
N LEU A 154 29.96 3.83 8.70
CA LEU A 154 30.66 2.77 7.98
C LEU A 154 30.53 3.04 6.48
N GLN A 155 31.66 3.14 5.78
CA GLN A 155 31.68 3.33 4.32
C GLN A 155 31.52 1.99 3.62
N ASP A 156 32.60 1.19 3.61
CA ASP A 156 32.68 -0.06 2.88
C ASP A 156 32.82 -1.23 3.85
N ILE A 157 32.16 -2.33 3.52
CA ILE A 157 32.30 -3.62 4.17
C ILE A 157 32.57 -4.61 3.04
N ASN A 158 33.84 -4.98 2.87
CA ASN A 158 34.31 -5.82 1.76
C ASN A 158 34.75 -7.19 2.28
N PRO A 159 33.89 -8.21 2.23
CA PRO A 159 34.29 -9.59 2.50
C PRO A 159 35.16 -10.15 1.37
N PRO A 160 35.88 -11.25 1.58
CA PRO A 160 36.62 -11.96 0.55
C PRO A 160 35.72 -12.33 -0.64
N ARG A 161 36.29 -12.37 -1.82
CA ARG A 161 35.54 -12.66 -3.07
C ARG A 161 34.76 -13.97 -3.00
N GLU A 162 35.38 -15.02 -2.48
CA GLU A 162 34.72 -16.33 -2.35
C GLU A 162 33.44 -16.30 -1.52
N ILE A 163 33.52 -15.61 -0.39
CA ILE A 163 32.37 -15.45 0.50
C ILE A 163 31.27 -14.58 -0.17
N ARG A 164 31.69 -13.49 -0.80
CA ARG A 164 30.75 -12.61 -1.54
C ARG A 164 30.02 -13.35 -2.65
N ASP A 165 30.75 -14.15 -3.45
CA ASP A 165 30.19 -14.94 -4.54
C ASP A 165 29.24 -16.03 -4.02
N ALA A 166 29.56 -16.66 -2.88
CA ALA A 166 28.67 -17.60 -2.21
C ALA A 166 27.38 -16.95 -1.70
N MET A 167 27.51 -15.80 -1.02
CA MET A 167 26.37 -15.01 -0.55
C MET A 167 25.47 -14.52 -1.70
N GLU A 168 26.08 -14.07 -2.80
CA GLU A 168 25.31 -13.66 -3.99
C GLU A 168 24.48 -14.82 -4.57
N LYS A 169 25.07 -16.00 -4.67
CA LYS A 169 24.35 -17.21 -5.12
C LYS A 169 23.22 -17.58 -4.16
N GLN A 170 23.48 -17.56 -2.85
CA GLN A 170 22.48 -17.83 -1.83
C GLN A 170 21.32 -16.82 -1.88
N MET A 171 21.64 -15.52 -1.95
CA MET A 171 20.65 -14.45 -2.04
C MET A 171 19.82 -14.54 -3.31
N ARG A 172 20.44 -14.92 -4.44
CA ARG A 172 19.71 -15.14 -5.70
C ARG A 172 18.74 -16.31 -5.56
N ALA A 173 19.20 -17.45 -5.05
CA ALA A 173 18.34 -18.61 -4.83
C ALA A 173 17.18 -18.32 -3.87
N GLU A 174 17.44 -17.56 -2.80
CA GLU A 174 16.39 -17.17 -1.86
C GLU A 174 15.37 -16.19 -2.48
N ARG A 175 15.84 -15.24 -3.30
CA ARG A 175 14.95 -14.34 -4.06
C ARG A 175 14.09 -15.11 -5.07
N ASP A 176 14.68 -16.03 -5.79
CA ASP A 176 13.97 -16.88 -6.75
C ASP A 176 12.92 -17.75 -6.04
N ARG A 177 13.29 -18.34 -4.90
CA ARG A 177 12.34 -19.09 -4.07
C ARG A 177 11.16 -18.23 -3.60
N ARG A 178 11.43 -17.03 -3.09
CA ARG A 178 10.38 -16.09 -2.65
C ARG A 178 9.51 -15.62 -3.81
N ALA A 179 10.10 -15.35 -4.97
CA ALA A 179 9.36 -14.98 -6.17
C ALA A 179 8.40 -16.09 -6.62
N ASN A 180 8.88 -17.35 -6.66
CA ASN A 180 8.05 -18.50 -7.03
C ASN A 180 6.91 -18.75 -6.02
N VAL A 181 7.18 -18.57 -4.72
CA VAL A 181 6.13 -18.69 -3.68
C VAL A 181 5.07 -17.59 -3.87
N LEU A 182 5.50 -16.34 -4.02
CA LEU A 182 4.60 -15.21 -4.18
C LEU A 182 3.76 -15.33 -5.47
N GLU A 183 4.38 -15.81 -6.57
CA GLU A 183 3.67 -16.09 -7.82
C GLU A 183 2.61 -17.18 -7.66
N ALA A 184 2.96 -18.29 -6.98
CA ALA A 184 2.03 -19.38 -6.72
C ALA A 184 0.87 -18.95 -5.80
N GLU A 185 1.14 -18.15 -4.78
CA GLU A 185 0.12 -17.55 -3.92
C GLU A 185 -0.78 -16.57 -4.68
N GLY A 186 -0.18 -15.75 -5.54
CA GLY A 186 -0.92 -14.84 -6.43
C GLY A 186 -1.85 -15.58 -7.39
N LEU A 187 -1.36 -16.64 -8.03
CA LEU A 187 -2.18 -17.50 -8.91
C LEU A 187 -3.32 -18.18 -8.15
N LYS A 188 -3.04 -18.68 -6.95
CA LYS A 188 -4.08 -19.28 -6.09
C LYS A 188 -5.15 -18.25 -5.72
N ALA A 189 -4.74 -17.06 -5.28
CA ALA A 189 -5.66 -15.99 -4.92
C ALA A 189 -6.50 -15.54 -6.12
N ALA A 190 -5.88 -15.39 -7.29
CA ALA A 190 -6.59 -15.05 -8.53
C ALA A 190 -7.66 -16.09 -8.91
N LYS A 191 -7.33 -17.39 -8.84
CA LYS A 191 -8.30 -18.47 -9.12
C LYS A 191 -9.45 -18.53 -8.11
N ILE A 192 -9.17 -18.26 -6.84
CA ILE A 192 -10.22 -18.18 -5.80
C ILE A 192 -11.16 -17.01 -6.10
N LEU A 193 -10.61 -15.82 -6.37
CA LEU A 193 -11.39 -14.63 -6.68
C LEU A 193 -12.23 -14.80 -7.95
N GLU A 194 -11.67 -15.45 -8.97
CA GLU A 194 -12.37 -15.78 -10.22
C GLU A 194 -13.56 -16.72 -9.95
N ALA A 195 -13.34 -17.80 -9.18
CA ALA A 195 -14.38 -18.75 -8.82
C ALA A 195 -15.49 -18.12 -7.96
N GLU A 196 -15.12 -17.26 -7.00
CA GLU A 196 -16.06 -16.48 -6.19
C GLU A 196 -16.85 -15.48 -7.04
N GLY A 197 -16.19 -14.82 -7.99
CA GLY A 197 -16.81 -13.93 -8.96
C GLY A 197 -17.86 -14.64 -9.83
N ILE A 198 -17.51 -15.78 -10.38
CA ILE A 198 -18.43 -16.62 -11.17
C ILE A 198 -19.63 -17.06 -10.32
N LYS A 199 -19.38 -17.58 -9.13
CA LYS A 199 -20.44 -17.99 -8.19
C LYS A 199 -21.38 -16.82 -7.86
N SER A 200 -20.84 -15.68 -7.53
CA SER A 200 -21.59 -14.48 -7.19
C SER A 200 -22.43 -13.99 -8.39
N ALA A 201 -21.86 -14.02 -9.60
CA ALA A 201 -22.57 -13.66 -10.83
C ALA A 201 -23.72 -14.62 -11.14
N GLU A 202 -23.52 -15.94 -10.96
CA GLU A 202 -24.58 -16.94 -11.15
C GLU A 202 -25.72 -16.79 -10.14
N VAL A 203 -25.38 -16.58 -8.86
CA VAL A 203 -26.37 -16.34 -7.81
C VAL A 203 -27.21 -15.09 -8.12
N THR A 204 -26.55 -13.98 -8.43
CA THR A 204 -27.23 -12.71 -8.77
C THR A 204 -28.12 -12.85 -10.00
N LYS A 205 -27.64 -13.59 -11.01
CA LYS A 205 -28.43 -13.87 -12.22
C LYS A 205 -29.67 -14.74 -11.91
N ALA A 206 -29.52 -15.78 -11.08
CA ALA A 206 -30.63 -16.63 -10.66
C ALA A 206 -31.65 -15.88 -9.83
N GLU A 207 -31.22 -15.03 -8.92
CA GLU A 207 -32.09 -14.14 -8.12
C GLU A 207 -32.84 -13.13 -9.01
N GLY A 208 -32.15 -12.51 -9.95
CA GLY A 208 -32.75 -11.61 -10.93
C GLY A 208 -33.80 -12.31 -11.80
N TYR A 209 -33.51 -13.54 -12.25
CA TYR A 209 -34.46 -14.34 -13.02
C TYR A 209 -35.69 -14.75 -12.19
N LYS A 210 -35.50 -15.14 -10.93
CA LYS A 210 -36.59 -15.42 -9.98
C LYS A 210 -37.46 -14.17 -9.74
N ALA A 211 -36.83 -13.03 -9.45
CA ALA A 211 -37.55 -11.77 -9.23
C ALA A 211 -38.35 -11.34 -10.48
N SER A 212 -37.74 -11.45 -11.65
CA SER A 212 -38.42 -11.15 -12.93
C SER A 212 -39.65 -12.06 -13.14
N LYS A 213 -39.51 -13.36 -12.90
CA LYS A 213 -40.69 -14.27 -13.05
C LYS A 213 -41.80 -13.98 -12.05
N ILE A 214 -41.47 -13.64 -10.81
CA ILE A 214 -42.45 -13.26 -9.79
C ILE A 214 -43.18 -11.99 -10.23
N LEU A 215 -42.48 -10.94 -10.63
CA LEU A 215 -43.06 -9.67 -11.08
C LEU A 215 -43.97 -9.83 -12.30
N VAL A 216 -43.53 -10.69 -13.25
CA VAL A 216 -44.41 -11.00 -14.42
C VAL A 216 -45.67 -11.71 -13.98
N ALA A 217 -45.56 -12.75 -13.12
CA ALA A 217 -46.73 -13.47 -12.62
C ALA A 217 -47.68 -12.58 -11.79
N GLU A 218 -47.15 -11.70 -10.95
CA GLU A 218 -47.90 -10.73 -10.17
C GLU A 218 -48.61 -9.72 -11.10
N GLY A 219 -47.87 -9.22 -12.11
CA GLY A 219 -48.47 -8.32 -13.12
C GLY A 219 -49.59 -8.96 -13.92
N GLU A 220 -49.41 -10.22 -14.32
CA GLU A 220 -50.47 -10.97 -15.01
C GLU A 220 -51.68 -11.24 -14.11
N ALA A 221 -51.45 -11.56 -12.84
CA ALA A 221 -52.51 -11.77 -11.86
C ALA A 221 -53.28 -10.46 -11.61
N GLU A 222 -52.58 -9.36 -11.41
CA GLU A 222 -53.21 -8.03 -11.22
C GLU A 222 -53.97 -7.59 -12.46
N ALA A 223 -53.44 -7.80 -13.65
CA ALA A 223 -54.08 -7.52 -14.90
C ALA A 223 -55.39 -8.34 -15.04
N LYS A 224 -55.37 -9.64 -14.73
CA LYS A 224 -56.57 -10.49 -14.76
C LYS A 224 -57.63 -10.04 -13.75
N ILE A 225 -57.21 -9.66 -12.54
CA ILE A 225 -58.14 -9.12 -11.53
C ILE A 225 -58.77 -7.80 -12.01
N LYS A 226 -57.99 -6.87 -12.56
CA LYS A 226 -58.50 -5.62 -13.10
C LYS A 226 -59.47 -5.82 -14.27
N ILE A 227 -59.16 -6.75 -15.18
CA ILE A 227 -60.03 -7.12 -16.28
C ILE A 227 -61.35 -7.69 -15.75
N ALA A 228 -61.27 -8.66 -14.80
CA ALA A 228 -62.48 -9.24 -14.22
C ALA A 228 -63.34 -8.23 -13.45
N GLN A 229 -62.73 -7.29 -12.76
CA GLN A 229 -63.45 -6.20 -12.09
C GLN A 229 -64.14 -5.30 -13.11
N ALA A 230 -63.44 -4.90 -14.18
CA ALA A 230 -64.03 -4.07 -15.24
C ALA A 230 -65.19 -4.79 -15.97
N GLU A 231 -65.03 -6.09 -16.24
CA GLU A 231 -66.12 -6.93 -16.81
C GLU A 231 -67.34 -7.01 -15.86
N ALA A 232 -67.08 -7.24 -14.55
CA ALA A 232 -68.14 -7.27 -13.56
C ALA A 232 -68.89 -5.94 -13.44
N GLU A 233 -68.20 -4.80 -13.49
CA GLU A 233 -68.79 -3.48 -13.52
C GLU A 233 -69.59 -3.25 -14.79
N ALA A 234 -69.09 -3.62 -15.95
CA ALA A 234 -69.81 -3.55 -17.22
C ALA A 234 -71.05 -4.38 -17.22
N ILE A 235 -71.04 -5.63 -16.72
CA ILE A 235 -72.18 -6.52 -16.58
C ILE A 235 -73.18 -5.92 -15.63
N ASN A 236 -72.80 -5.32 -14.50
CA ASN A 236 -73.71 -4.67 -13.55
C ASN A 236 -74.40 -3.48 -14.18
N LEU A 237 -73.72 -2.64 -14.96
CA LEU A 237 -74.28 -1.52 -15.66
C LEU A 237 -75.28 -1.96 -16.71
N ILE A 238 -74.99 -2.97 -17.49
CA ILE A 238 -75.86 -3.56 -18.50
C ILE A 238 -77.11 -4.18 -17.85
N THR A 239 -76.88 -4.97 -16.77
CA THR A 239 -78.02 -5.56 -16.00
C THR A 239 -78.95 -4.56 -15.45
N LYS A 240 -78.50 -3.43 -14.88
CA LYS A 240 -79.32 -2.32 -14.40
C LYS A 240 -80.13 -1.71 -15.55
N SER A 241 -79.47 -1.46 -16.68
CA SER A 241 -80.15 -0.85 -17.83
C SER A 241 -81.25 -1.74 -18.42
N ILE A 242 -81.03 -3.05 -18.55
CA ILE A 242 -81.97 -4.02 -19.09
C ILE A 242 -83.14 -4.25 -18.11
N THR A 243 -82.89 -4.32 -16.80
CA THR A 243 -83.96 -4.48 -15.78
C THR A 243 -84.89 -3.30 -15.77
N THR A 244 -84.36 -2.09 -15.97
CA THR A 244 -85.12 -0.88 -16.05
C THR A 244 -86.07 -0.89 -17.30
N SER A 245 -85.70 -1.60 -18.36
CA SER A 245 -86.44 -1.75 -19.60
C SER A 245 -87.35 -2.99 -19.65
N GLY A 246 -87.45 -3.78 -18.54
CA GLY A 246 -88.30 -4.99 -18.47
C GLY A 246 -87.82 -6.20 -19.19
N GLY A 247 -86.55 -6.22 -19.65
CA GLY A 247 -85.85 -7.35 -20.32
C GLY A 247 -85.19 -8.31 -19.36
N ASN A 248 -84.82 -9.53 -19.86
CA ASN A 248 -84.08 -10.52 -19.10
C ASN A 248 -82.58 -10.36 -19.35
N PRO A 249 -81.77 -9.93 -18.36
CA PRO A 249 -80.32 -9.69 -18.51
C PRO A 249 -79.52 -10.95 -18.85
N SER A 250 -80.00 -12.11 -18.40
CA SER A 250 -79.27 -13.38 -18.64
C SER A 250 -79.25 -13.74 -20.14
N ASN A 251 -80.34 -13.53 -20.84
CA ASN A 251 -80.37 -13.82 -22.27
C ASN A 251 -79.45 -12.92 -23.09
N TYR A 252 -79.33 -11.66 -22.70
CA TYR A 252 -78.42 -10.71 -23.34
C TYR A 252 -76.97 -11.09 -23.15
N LEU A 253 -76.62 -11.44 -21.93
CA LEU A 253 -75.21 -11.87 -21.60
C LEU A 253 -74.82 -13.15 -22.33
N ILE A 254 -75.70 -14.13 -22.40
CA ILE A 254 -75.48 -15.36 -23.18
C ILE A 254 -75.28 -15.04 -24.67
N ALA A 255 -76.09 -14.18 -25.21
CA ALA A 255 -76.00 -13.76 -26.61
C ALA A 255 -74.69 -13.03 -26.92
N MET A 256 -74.23 -12.12 -26.03
CA MET A 256 -72.95 -11.44 -26.18
C MET A 256 -71.78 -12.41 -26.12
N LYS A 257 -71.77 -13.29 -25.14
CA LYS A 257 -70.68 -14.32 -25.03
C LYS A 257 -70.64 -15.28 -26.22
N TYR A 258 -71.81 -15.59 -26.77
CA TYR A 258 -71.92 -16.42 -27.98
C TYR A 258 -71.34 -15.71 -29.22
N ILE A 259 -71.66 -14.39 -29.36
CA ILE A 259 -71.13 -13.55 -30.45
C ILE A 259 -69.62 -13.40 -30.33
N ASP A 260 -69.12 -13.16 -29.11
CA ASP A 260 -67.71 -13.06 -28.86
C ASP A 260 -66.96 -14.38 -29.19
N ALA A 261 -67.50 -15.55 -28.78
CA ALA A 261 -66.94 -16.83 -29.11
C ALA A 261 -66.94 -17.10 -30.64
N TRP A 262 -67.99 -16.66 -31.35
CA TRP A 262 -68.02 -16.70 -32.80
C TRP A 262 -66.99 -15.80 -33.46
N LYS A 263 -66.81 -14.61 -32.96
CA LYS A 263 -65.77 -13.67 -33.43
C LYS A 263 -64.39 -14.25 -33.28
N ASP A 264 -64.08 -14.87 -32.13
CA ASP A 264 -62.81 -15.55 -31.90
C ASP A 264 -62.57 -16.77 -32.80
N MET A 265 -63.65 -17.53 -33.08
CA MET A 265 -63.58 -18.62 -34.03
C MET A 265 -63.31 -18.16 -35.48
N VAL A 266 -63.90 -17.06 -35.90
CA VAL A 266 -63.76 -16.52 -37.28
C VAL A 266 -62.44 -15.80 -37.47
N SER A 267 -61.87 -15.19 -36.42
CA SER A 267 -60.63 -14.44 -36.46
C SER A 267 -59.38 -15.35 -36.44
N GLY A 268 -59.48 -16.65 -36.19
CA GLY A 268 -58.41 -17.61 -36.25
C GLY A 268 -57.84 -17.85 -37.66
N LYS A 269 -56.52 -17.79 -37.84
CA LYS A 269 -55.84 -17.94 -39.13
C LYS A 269 -55.86 -19.34 -39.73
N ASP A 270 -56.41 -20.33 -39.03
CA ASP A 270 -56.51 -21.73 -39.50
C ASP A 270 -57.93 -22.04 -39.90
N ASN A 271 -58.12 -22.61 -41.13
CA ASN A 271 -59.39 -23.11 -41.64
C ASN A 271 -59.88 -24.28 -40.77
N LYS A 272 -60.68 -24.04 -39.76
CA LYS A 272 -61.28 -25.08 -38.92
C LYS A 272 -62.72 -25.28 -39.34
N VAL A 273 -63.10 -26.53 -39.58
CA VAL A 273 -64.48 -26.91 -39.77
C VAL A 273 -65.16 -27.01 -38.42
N VAL A 274 -66.12 -26.15 -38.17
CA VAL A 274 -66.87 -26.12 -36.90
C VAL A 274 -68.14 -26.90 -37.04
N TYR A 275 -68.31 -28.01 -36.32
CA TYR A 275 -69.58 -28.73 -36.18
C TYR A 275 -70.43 -28.08 -35.10
N ILE A 276 -71.55 -27.53 -35.48
CA ILE A 276 -72.47 -26.91 -34.54
C ILE A 276 -73.57 -27.98 -34.23
N PRO A 277 -73.71 -28.41 -32.95
CA PRO A 277 -74.83 -29.32 -32.59
C PRO A 277 -76.17 -28.70 -32.87
N TYR A 278 -77.13 -29.49 -33.32
CA TYR A 278 -78.48 -29.10 -33.65
C TYR A 278 -79.21 -28.39 -32.46
N GLU A 279 -78.85 -28.74 -31.24
CA GLU A 279 -79.36 -28.16 -29.99
C GLU A 279 -79.00 -26.67 -29.81
N ALA A 280 -78.03 -26.14 -30.51
CA ALA A 280 -77.67 -24.73 -30.50
C ALA A 280 -78.71 -23.84 -31.21
N ALA A 281 -79.61 -24.43 -31.96
CA ALA A 281 -80.75 -23.72 -32.58
C ALA A 281 -81.68 -23.10 -31.54
N GLY A 282 -81.71 -23.59 -30.28
CA GLY A 282 -82.46 -22.98 -29.18
C GLY A 282 -81.97 -21.62 -28.77
N VAL A 283 -80.66 -21.37 -28.90
CA VAL A 283 -80.04 -20.08 -28.61
C VAL A 283 -80.31 -19.06 -29.74
N LEU A 284 -80.36 -19.54 -30.98
CA LEU A 284 -80.76 -18.72 -32.13
C LEU A 284 -82.22 -18.29 -32.10
N SER A 285 -83.14 -19.10 -31.52
CA SER A 285 -84.50 -18.70 -31.31
C SER A 285 -84.66 -17.58 -30.27
N SER A 286 -83.76 -17.48 -29.31
CA SER A 286 -83.70 -16.36 -28.37
C SER A 286 -83.27 -15.03 -29.04
N LEU A 287 -82.46 -15.11 -30.12
CA LEU A 287 -82.17 -13.93 -31.00
C LEU A 287 -83.36 -13.48 -31.84
N GLY A 288 -84.31 -14.41 -32.19
CA GLY A 288 -85.58 -14.08 -32.80
C GLY A 288 -86.49 -13.24 -31.88
N GLY A 289 -86.37 -13.49 -30.56
CA GLY A 289 -87.04 -12.67 -29.54
C GLY A 289 -86.54 -11.23 -29.44
N ILE A 290 -85.27 -11.00 -29.77
CA ILE A 290 -84.65 -9.68 -29.84
C ILE A 290 -85.25 -8.87 -31.03
N LYS A 291 -85.46 -9.54 -32.14
CA LYS A 291 -86.13 -8.90 -33.32
C LYS A 291 -87.57 -8.48 -33.02
N SER A 292 -88.36 -9.28 -32.27
CA SER A 292 -89.71 -8.89 -31.84
C SER A 292 -89.71 -7.75 -30.83
N MET A 293 -88.66 -7.63 -29.96
CA MET A 293 -88.52 -6.47 -29.05
C MET A 293 -88.20 -5.15 -29.80
N PHE A 294 -87.46 -5.23 -30.92
CA PHE A 294 -87.18 -4.05 -31.74
C PHE A 294 -88.38 -3.64 -32.61
N GLU A 295 -89.27 -4.59 -32.96
CA GLU A 295 -90.53 -4.29 -33.69
C GLU A 295 -91.60 -3.71 -32.78
N GLU A 296 -91.64 -4.04 -31.48
CA GLU A 296 -92.57 -3.40 -30.50
C GLU A 296 -92.13 -1.99 -30.07
N LEU A 297 -90.83 -1.62 -30.18
CA LEU A 297 -90.33 -0.27 -29.92
C LEU A 297 -90.61 0.70 -31.09
N LYS A 298 -91.22 0.25 -32.17
CA LYS A 298 -91.49 1.02 -33.36
C LYS A 298 -92.97 1.31 -33.53
N LYS A 299 -93.77 1.00 -32.51
CA LYS A 299 -95.12 1.47 -32.30
C LYS A 299 -95.13 2.32 -31.05
#